data_1e01faa00158b1ae904ac59052fd8a09
#
_entry.id   1e01faa00158b1ae904ac59052fd8a09
#
_cell.length_a   1.000
_cell.length_b   1.000
_cell.length_c   1.000
_cell.angle_alpha   90.00
_cell.angle_beta   90.00
_cell.angle_gamma   90.00
#
_symmetry.space_group_name_H-M   'P 1'
#
loop_
_entity.id
_entity.type
_entity.pdbx_description
1 polymer ?
#
loop_
_entity_poly.entity_id
_entity_poly.type
_entity_poly.pdbx_seq_one_letter_code
_entity_poly.pdbx_strand_id
1 'polypeptide(L)'
;MTKLASGIVILALASTAIWAAPAFAQMGKSNPGSGEETRSAPGGADIKLGDAKPIAPPKIEADEASRAPILDEGKAVESFTVLTRSADGKVSRSSPSEEMRGLVIEDMKKEAGKGSMKLEKSGDPSFANEEEAGRQVFGPDDRVQIQNTKVFPFKAFGYIEAKSKTGTGSCSGTLIGPRTVLTAAHCLYSNDDGGWLTDVLFAPGLNGFEDAPFGAYAAESTSIVEGFVTNYQGFYGSVVPWDLGIITLAEPVGDTLGWLGYSNYDGLGDFTANIVGYPGDKDPPALMWRATCEVVAENVGTENFGYDCDTYPGSSGSSVYAYDEGLKQRVVVGVNIAESPEYNTAVRLNASYVALINSLWK
;
A
#
# COMPACT_ATOMS: atom_id res chain seq x y z
N MET A 1 15.00 73.97 33.88
CA MET A 1 15.23 73.41 32.50
C MET A 1 15.44 71.94 32.69
N THR A 2 14.38 71.16 32.65
CA THR A 2 14.39 69.72 32.91
C THR A 2 14.06 69.00 31.59
N LYS A 3 14.99 68.23 31.06
CA LYS A 3 14.80 67.40 29.86
C LYS A 3 14.14 66.07 30.25
N LEU A 4 12.98 65.81 29.73
CA LEU A 4 12.35 64.48 29.74
C LEU A 4 13.01 63.62 28.67
N ALA A 5 13.48 62.42 29.06
CA ALA A 5 13.91 61.38 28.14
C ALA A 5 12.76 60.42 27.97
N SER A 6 12.27 60.29 26.72
CA SER A 6 11.27 59.29 26.34
C SER A 6 11.99 58.00 26.03
N GLY A 7 11.72 56.98 26.87
CA GLY A 7 12.20 55.60 26.59
C GLY A 7 11.19 54.87 25.70
N ILE A 8 11.64 54.42 24.54
CA ILE A 8 10.90 53.53 23.65
C ILE A 8 11.11 52.11 24.15
N VAL A 9 10.04 51.46 24.61
CA VAL A 9 10.05 50.01 24.91
C VAL A 9 9.74 49.29 23.62
N ILE A 10 10.74 48.62 23.08
CA ILE A 10 10.56 47.68 21.96
C ILE A 10 10.12 46.35 22.54
N LEU A 11 8.83 46.00 22.39
CA LEU A 11 8.35 44.65 22.63
C LEU A 11 8.83 43.75 21.47
N ALA A 12 9.79 42.91 21.74
CA ALA A 12 10.17 41.83 20.83
C ALA A 12 9.11 40.73 20.94
N LEU A 13 8.23 40.65 19.96
CA LEU A 13 7.39 39.49 19.74
C LEU A 13 8.28 38.34 19.25
N ALA A 14 8.63 37.43 20.14
CA ALA A 14 9.23 36.17 19.78
C ALA A 14 8.14 35.31 19.13
N SER A 15 8.09 35.30 17.80
CA SER A 15 7.35 34.31 17.04
C SER A 15 8.07 32.96 17.22
N THR A 16 7.57 32.13 18.10
CA THR A 16 7.93 30.70 18.14
C THR A 16 7.34 30.08 16.86
N ALA A 17 8.13 29.99 15.82
CA ALA A 17 7.84 29.12 14.72
C ALA A 17 7.84 27.67 15.28
N ILE A 18 6.66 27.15 15.50
CA ILE A 18 6.48 25.72 15.74
C ILE A 18 6.80 25.07 14.39
N TRP A 19 8.02 24.59 14.28
CA TRP A 19 8.37 23.66 13.22
C TRP A 19 7.54 22.41 13.49
N ALA A 20 6.46 22.24 12.74
CA ALA A 20 5.80 20.95 12.65
C ALA A 20 6.86 20.01 12.06
N ALA A 21 7.38 19.14 12.90
CA ALA A 21 8.18 18.02 12.42
C ALA A 21 7.29 17.27 11.39
N PRO A 22 7.83 16.85 10.22
CA PRO A 22 7.09 16.04 9.30
C PRO A 22 6.51 14.87 10.10
N ALA A 23 5.20 14.64 9.95
CA ALA A 23 4.52 13.52 10.57
C ALA A 23 5.08 12.23 9.97
N PHE A 24 6.21 11.77 10.52
CA PHE A 24 6.63 10.40 10.30
C PHE A 24 5.54 9.54 10.94
N ALA A 25 4.72 8.90 10.07
CA ALA A 25 3.87 7.82 10.53
C ALA A 25 4.70 6.92 11.43
N GLN A 26 4.15 6.48 12.54
CA GLN A 26 4.89 5.70 13.53
C GLN A 26 5.66 4.60 12.81
N MET A 27 6.96 4.81 12.63
CA MET A 27 7.82 3.81 12.04
C MET A 27 7.78 2.62 12.98
N GLY A 28 7.02 1.59 12.58
CA GLY A 28 7.04 0.34 13.29
C GLY A 28 8.49 -0.05 13.48
N LYS A 29 8.89 -0.34 14.70
CA LYS A 29 10.23 -0.87 14.97
C LYS A 29 10.38 -2.10 14.09
N SER A 30 10.97 -1.95 12.90
CA SER A 30 11.49 -3.09 12.17
C SER A 30 12.46 -3.76 13.15
N ASN A 31 12.01 -4.86 13.74
CA ASN A 31 12.88 -5.62 14.61
C ASN A 31 13.92 -6.26 13.69
N PRO A 32 15.20 -5.87 13.74
CA PRO A 32 16.24 -6.59 13.05
C PRO A 32 16.42 -7.89 13.84
N GLY A 33 15.58 -8.87 13.55
CA GLY A 33 15.72 -10.22 14.09
C GLY A 33 16.99 -10.84 13.53
N SER A 34 18.09 -10.56 14.20
CA SER A 34 19.29 -11.38 14.10
C SER A 34 19.01 -12.67 14.88
N GLY A 35 18.83 -13.77 14.18
CA GLY A 35 18.77 -15.07 14.79
C GLY A 35 17.72 -15.94 14.15
N GLU A 36 18.17 -17.00 13.55
CA GLU A 36 17.41 -18.19 13.18
C GLU A 36 16.75 -18.77 14.45
N GLU A 37 15.57 -18.31 14.80
CA GLU A 37 14.65 -19.04 15.63
C GLU A 37 13.33 -19.15 14.89
N THR A 38 13.09 -20.33 14.35
CA THR A 38 11.79 -20.79 13.88
C THR A 38 10.84 -20.86 15.08
N ARG A 39 10.30 -19.74 15.48
CA ARG A 39 9.10 -19.71 16.33
C ARG A 39 7.92 -19.83 15.39
N SER A 40 7.23 -20.96 15.46
CA SER A 40 5.90 -21.06 14.85
C SER A 40 5.05 -19.90 15.35
N ALA A 41 4.47 -19.12 14.40
CA ALA A 41 3.52 -18.10 14.76
C ALA A 41 2.36 -18.74 15.52
N PRO A 42 1.84 -18.15 16.60
CA PRO A 42 0.76 -18.74 17.36
C PRO A 42 -0.49 -18.82 16.48
N GLY A 43 -0.98 -20.02 16.22
CA GLY A 43 -2.38 -20.25 15.94
C GLY A 43 -2.91 -20.02 14.54
N GLY A 44 -2.06 -19.98 13.51
CA GLY A 44 -2.58 -20.09 12.14
C GLY A 44 -3.38 -21.39 12.02
N ALA A 45 -4.70 -21.29 11.84
CA ALA A 45 -5.53 -22.48 11.66
C ALA A 45 -5.02 -23.26 10.45
N ASP A 46 -5.19 -24.60 10.44
CA ASP A 46 -5.06 -25.44 9.24
C ASP A 46 -6.16 -25.06 8.22
N ILE A 47 -6.14 -23.81 7.79
CA ILE A 47 -7.05 -23.28 6.78
C ILE A 47 -6.48 -23.74 5.45
N LYS A 48 -7.17 -24.62 4.76
CA LYS A 48 -6.86 -24.96 3.38
C LYS A 48 -7.11 -23.74 2.51
N LEU A 49 -6.05 -23.18 1.96
CA LEU A 49 -6.15 -22.28 0.83
C LEU A 49 -6.65 -23.09 -0.37
N GLY A 50 -7.63 -22.54 -1.09
CA GLY A 50 -8.28 -23.25 -2.20
C GLY A 50 -7.61 -22.95 -3.56
N ASP A 51 -8.22 -23.47 -4.62
CA ASP A 51 -7.87 -23.17 -6.01
C ASP A 51 -8.36 -21.76 -6.41
N ALA A 52 -7.91 -20.73 -5.69
CA ALA A 52 -8.30 -19.36 -5.98
C ALA A 52 -7.68 -18.92 -7.31
N LYS A 53 -8.50 -18.29 -8.16
CA LYS A 53 -8.02 -17.69 -9.40
C LYS A 53 -7.53 -16.28 -9.12
N PRO A 54 -6.42 -15.84 -9.73
CA PRO A 54 -5.99 -14.47 -9.62
C PRO A 54 -7.14 -13.52 -9.95
N ILE A 55 -7.40 -12.56 -9.05
CA ILE A 55 -8.31 -11.45 -9.38
C ILE A 55 -7.60 -10.68 -10.49
N ALA A 56 -8.24 -10.61 -11.65
CA ALA A 56 -7.68 -9.84 -12.74
C ALA A 56 -7.57 -8.38 -12.28
N PRO A 57 -6.38 -7.76 -12.34
CA PRO A 57 -6.29 -6.33 -12.10
C PRO A 57 -7.18 -5.65 -13.13
N PRO A 58 -7.85 -4.61 -12.75
CA PRO A 58 -8.61 -3.82 -13.69
C PRO A 58 -7.67 -3.31 -14.79
N LYS A 59 -8.03 -3.57 -16.04
CA LYS A 59 -7.32 -2.99 -17.17
C LYS A 59 -7.75 -1.54 -17.33
N ILE A 60 -6.78 -0.65 -17.42
CA ILE A 60 -7.01 0.75 -17.74
C ILE A 60 -6.37 1.04 -19.11
N GLU A 61 -7.07 1.82 -19.93
CA GLU A 61 -6.44 2.43 -21.10
C GLU A 61 -5.40 3.45 -20.64
N ALA A 62 -4.36 3.68 -21.43
CA ALA A 62 -3.21 4.53 -21.03
C ALA A 62 -3.60 5.93 -20.51
N ASP A 63 -4.73 6.48 -20.95
CA ASP A 63 -5.27 7.76 -20.53
C ASP A 63 -6.39 7.66 -19.45
N GLU A 64 -6.84 6.46 -19.09
CA GLU A 64 -7.98 6.27 -18.16
C GLU A 64 -7.65 6.62 -16.72
N ALA A 65 -6.40 6.41 -16.28
CA ALA A 65 -5.98 6.84 -14.93
C ALA A 65 -6.13 8.37 -14.73
N SER A 66 -6.09 9.12 -15.83
CA SER A 66 -6.34 10.57 -15.84
C SER A 66 -7.83 10.95 -15.91
N ARG A 67 -8.74 9.97 -16.08
CA ARG A 67 -10.18 10.18 -16.19
C ARG A 67 -10.93 10.03 -14.88
N ALA A 68 -10.23 9.95 -13.76
CA ALA A 68 -10.87 10.05 -12.45
C ALA A 68 -11.67 11.37 -12.37
N PRO A 69 -12.87 11.37 -11.77
CA PRO A 69 -13.68 12.56 -11.72
C PRO A 69 -12.98 13.67 -10.94
N ILE A 70 -12.99 14.88 -11.48
CA ILE A 70 -12.55 16.07 -10.74
C ILE A 70 -13.62 16.38 -9.70
N LEU A 71 -13.28 16.22 -8.43
CA LEU A 71 -14.19 16.44 -7.31
C LEU A 71 -14.03 17.86 -6.76
N ASP A 72 -15.13 18.44 -6.25
CA ASP A 72 -15.05 19.57 -5.33
C ASP A 72 -14.50 19.11 -3.97
N GLU A 73 -14.05 20.09 -3.15
CA GLU A 73 -13.46 19.79 -1.81
C GLU A 73 -14.38 18.92 -0.94
N GLY A 74 -15.69 19.16 -0.98
CA GLY A 74 -16.67 18.42 -0.17
C GLY A 74 -16.72 16.95 -0.57
N LYS A 75 -16.88 16.68 -1.86
CA LYS A 75 -16.93 15.30 -2.39
C LYS A 75 -15.60 14.58 -2.25
N ALA A 76 -14.48 15.27 -2.45
CA ALA A 76 -13.17 14.68 -2.24
C ALA A 76 -13.01 14.22 -0.78
N VAL A 77 -13.39 15.04 0.18
CA VAL A 77 -13.38 14.65 1.60
C VAL A 77 -14.33 13.48 1.87
N GLU A 78 -15.56 13.52 1.34
CA GLU A 78 -16.52 12.41 1.49
C GLU A 78 -15.98 11.10 0.91
N SER A 79 -15.21 11.16 -0.17
CA SER A 79 -14.57 9.99 -0.79
C SER A 79 -13.62 9.26 0.17
N PHE A 80 -13.06 9.95 1.18
CA PHE A 80 -12.24 9.34 2.24
C PHE A 80 -13.04 8.83 3.45
N THR A 81 -14.38 8.81 3.37
CA THR A 81 -15.19 8.07 4.34
C THR A 81 -14.82 6.60 4.30
N VAL A 82 -14.56 6.02 5.46
CA VAL A 82 -14.18 4.61 5.58
C VAL A 82 -15.42 3.74 5.63
N LEU A 83 -15.51 2.77 4.74
CA LEU A 83 -16.45 1.67 4.82
C LEU A 83 -15.71 0.45 5.39
N THR A 84 -16.21 -0.09 6.51
CA THR A 84 -15.62 -1.28 7.15
C THR A 84 -16.66 -2.38 7.22
N ARG A 85 -16.33 -3.55 6.69
CA ARG A 85 -17.11 -4.77 6.82
C ARG A 85 -16.45 -5.70 7.82
N SER A 86 -17.14 -6.05 8.89
CA SER A 86 -16.71 -7.04 9.88
C SER A 86 -16.97 -8.48 9.39
N ALA A 87 -16.30 -9.45 10.01
CA ALA A 87 -16.43 -10.87 9.65
C ALA A 87 -17.87 -11.40 9.73
N ASP A 88 -18.71 -10.84 10.63
CA ASP A 88 -20.14 -11.16 10.73
C ASP A 88 -20.99 -10.52 9.61
N GLY A 89 -20.37 -9.78 8.71
CA GLY A 89 -21.01 -9.16 7.55
C GLY A 89 -21.60 -7.78 7.79
N LYS A 90 -21.51 -7.24 9.00
CA LYS A 90 -21.99 -5.89 9.30
C LYS A 90 -21.08 -4.85 8.66
N VAL A 91 -21.68 -3.89 7.98
CA VAL A 91 -20.97 -2.74 7.39
C VAL A 91 -21.17 -1.51 8.27
N SER A 92 -20.08 -0.85 8.61
CA SER A 92 -20.06 0.45 9.30
C SER A 92 -19.44 1.51 8.40
N ARG A 93 -19.78 2.77 8.69
CA ARG A 93 -19.32 3.95 7.95
C ARG A 93 -18.73 4.94 8.94
N SER A 94 -17.50 5.40 8.69
CA SER A 94 -16.79 6.38 9.52
C SER A 94 -16.37 7.58 8.67
N SER A 95 -16.90 8.75 8.98
CA SER A 95 -16.54 9.99 8.28
C SER A 95 -15.10 10.40 8.61
N PRO A 96 -14.42 11.11 7.70
CA PRO A 96 -13.08 11.67 7.95
C PRO A 96 -13.07 12.62 9.15
N SER A 97 -12.01 12.53 9.96
CA SER A 97 -11.77 13.51 11.04
C SER A 97 -11.48 14.90 10.47
N GLU A 98 -11.55 15.95 11.30
CA GLU A 98 -11.18 17.31 10.86
C GLU A 98 -9.73 17.39 10.37
N GLU A 99 -8.81 16.65 10.99
CA GLU A 99 -7.43 16.55 10.53
C GLU A 99 -7.36 15.93 9.12
N MET A 100 -8.04 14.79 8.92
CA MET A 100 -8.11 14.13 7.61
C MET A 100 -8.71 15.06 6.55
N ARG A 101 -9.77 15.80 6.87
CA ARG A 101 -10.39 16.78 5.95
C ARG A 101 -9.36 17.80 5.48
N GLY A 102 -8.56 18.34 6.42
CA GLY A 102 -7.49 19.28 6.09
C GLY A 102 -6.45 18.70 5.14
N LEU A 103 -6.02 17.47 5.40
CA LEU A 103 -5.04 16.78 4.56
C LEU A 103 -5.57 16.49 3.14
N VAL A 104 -6.83 16.03 3.00
CA VAL A 104 -7.44 15.80 1.69
C VAL A 104 -7.48 17.09 0.87
N ILE A 105 -7.90 18.21 1.48
CA ILE A 105 -7.95 19.50 0.79
C ILE A 105 -6.54 20.01 0.43
N GLU A 106 -5.54 19.72 1.28
CA GLU A 106 -4.15 20.04 1.00
C GLU A 106 -3.59 19.19 -0.15
N ASP A 107 -3.81 17.88 -0.14
CA ASP A 107 -3.36 16.98 -1.19
C ASP A 107 -3.97 17.34 -2.56
N MET A 108 -5.25 17.74 -2.61
CA MET A 108 -5.91 18.23 -3.82
C MET A 108 -5.23 19.48 -4.42
N LYS A 109 -4.59 20.30 -3.59
CA LYS A 109 -3.92 21.55 -4.02
C LYS A 109 -2.47 21.34 -4.46
N LYS A 110 -1.92 20.16 -4.21
CA LYS A 110 -0.56 19.82 -4.62
C LYS A 110 -0.51 19.59 -6.13
N GLU A 111 0.51 20.13 -6.77
CA GLU A 111 0.74 19.87 -8.19
C GLU A 111 1.54 18.59 -8.37
N ALA A 112 1.13 17.78 -9.35
CA ALA A 112 1.84 16.57 -9.74
C ALA A 112 3.28 16.87 -10.22
N GLY A 113 4.20 15.94 -9.98
CA GLY A 113 5.53 15.97 -10.59
C GLY A 113 6.53 17.02 -10.07
N LYS A 114 6.19 17.80 -9.05
CA LYS A 114 7.12 18.80 -8.46
C LYS A 114 7.91 18.31 -7.25
N GLY A 115 7.97 17.01 -7.05
CA GLY A 115 8.72 16.43 -5.97
C GLY A 115 10.23 16.63 -6.11
N SER A 116 10.88 17.15 -5.08
CA SER A 116 12.34 17.34 -5.03
C SER A 116 13.05 16.28 -4.19
N MET A 117 12.32 15.47 -3.44
CA MET A 117 12.89 14.45 -2.59
C MET A 117 13.15 13.19 -3.41
N LYS A 118 14.42 12.86 -3.58
CA LYS A 118 14.84 11.61 -4.20
C LYS A 118 15.12 10.60 -3.11
N LEU A 119 14.49 9.45 -3.18
CA LEU A 119 15.01 8.27 -2.50
C LEU A 119 16.26 7.84 -3.27
N GLU A 120 17.37 7.59 -2.56
CA GLU A 120 18.58 7.16 -3.25
C GLU A 120 18.31 5.90 -4.08
N LYS A 121 18.91 5.83 -5.25
CA LYS A 121 18.84 4.66 -6.14
C LYS A 121 19.73 3.55 -5.58
N SER A 122 19.36 3.03 -4.42
CA SER A 122 20.03 1.90 -3.80
C SER A 122 19.10 0.71 -3.78
N GLY A 123 19.61 -0.42 -4.25
CA GLY A 123 18.88 -1.68 -4.18
C GLY A 123 18.61 -2.06 -2.73
N ASP A 124 17.49 -2.71 -2.46
CA ASP A 124 17.22 -3.33 -1.16
C ASP A 124 18.34 -4.34 -0.83
N PRO A 125 19.05 -4.20 0.31
CA PRO A 125 20.16 -5.08 0.68
C PRO A 125 19.76 -6.55 0.85
N SER A 126 18.46 -6.88 0.96
CA SER A 126 17.98 -8.27 0.93
C SER A 126 18.30 -8.98 -0.38
N PHE A 127 18.59 -8.25 -1.45
CA PHE A 127 18.86 -8.76 -2.79
C PHE A 127 20.33 -8.66 -3.20
N ALA A 128 21.21 -8.26 -2.31
CA ALA A 128 22.63 -8.01 -2.60
C ALA A 128 23.40 -9.21 -3.17
N ASN A 129 22.83 -10.40 -3.14
CA ASN A 129 23.44 -11.64 -3.66
C ASN A 129 22.75 -12.16 -4.94
N GLU A 130 21.78 -11.45 -5.50
CA GLU A 130 21.11 -11.82 -6.73
C GLU A 130 21.80 -11.10 -7.90
N GLU A 131 22.23 -11.83 -8.92
CA GLU A 131 22.75 -11.24 -10.16
C GLU A 131 21.65 -10.37 -10.78
N GLU A 132 22.00 -9.13 -11.17
CA GLU A 132 21.10 -8.22 -11.87
C GLU A 132 20.64 -8.90 -13.18
N ALA A 133 19.47 -9.52 -13.17
CA ALA A 133 18.78 -9.92 -14.38
C ALA A 133 18.34 -8.63 -15.10
N GLY A 134 18.80 -8.49 -16.33
CA GLY A 134 18.67 -7.24 -17.11
C GLY A 134 17.25 -6.72 -17.21
N ARG A 135 17.15 -5.43 -17.09
CA ARG A 135 15.95 -4.59 -17.09
C ARG A 135 15.20 -4.64 -18.40
N GLN A 136 13.95 -5.03 -18.40
CA GLN A 136 12.84 -4.37 -19.12
C GLN A 136 11.54 -5.16 -19.01
N VAL A 137 10.50 -4.45 -18.69
CA VAL A 137 9.18 -4.90 -18.34
C VAL A 137 8.31 -5.31 -19.50
N PHE A 138 8.43 -4.71 -20.59
CA PHE A 138 7.74 -5.05 -21.83
C PHE A 138 8.66 -5.81 -22.79
N GLY A 139 9.61 -6.54 -22.20
CA GLY A 139 10.57 -7.43 -22.79
C GLY A 139 10.47 -8.85 -22.20
N PRO A 140 11.58 -9.57 -22.07
CA PRO A 140 11.62 -10.83 -21.31
C PRO A 140 11.23 -10.58 -19.84
N ASP A 141 10.42 -11.47 -19.29
CA ASP A 141 10.00 -11.43 -17.88
C ASP A 141 11.24 -11.47 -16.95
N ASP A 142 11.46 -10.40 -16.20
CA ASP A 142 12.61 -10.23 -15.31
C ASP A 142 12.25 -10.41 -13.83
N ARG A 143 11.03 -10.85 -13.54
CA ARG A 143 10.62 -11.17 -12.17
C ARG A 143 11.45 -12.32 -11.61
N VAL A 144 11.90 -12.16 -10.36
CA VAL A 144 12.70 -13.15 -9.64
C VAL A 144 11.86 -13.84 -8.58
N GLN A 145 11.89 -15.18 -8.56
CA GLN A 145 11.22 -15.96 -7.53
C GLN A 145 11.93 -15.82 -6.18
N ILE A 146 11.20 -15.53 -5.12
CA ILE A 146 11.72 -15.52 -3.76
C ILE A 146 11.79 -16.96 -3.23
N GLN A 147 13.01 -17.48 -3.08
CA GLN A 147 13.24 -18.86 -2.63
C GLN A 147 13.04 -19.03 -1.12
N ASN A 148 13.36 -18.02 -0.32
CA ASN A 148 13.22 -18.08 1.13
C ASN A 148 12.21 -17.04 1.63
N THR A 149 10.95 -17.44 1.68
CA THR A 149 9.85 -16.59 2.16
C THR A 149 9.79 -16.47 3.68
N LYS A 150 10.62 -17.25 4.43
CA LYS A 150 10.57 -17.36 5.89
C LYS A 150 11.37 -16.26 6.60
N VAL A 151 12.14 -15.46 5.86
CA VAL A 151 12.95 -14.38 6.41
C VAL A 151 12.33 -13.01 6.16
N PHE A 152 12.64 -12.04 7.03
CA PHE A 152 12.24 -10.65 6.77
C PHE A 152 13.08 -10.03 5.63
N PRO A 153 12.48 -9.29 4.68
CA PRO A 153 11.10 -8.77 4.69
C PRO A 153 10.04 -9.74 4.13
N PHE A 154 10.42 -10.82 3.48
CA PHE A 154 9.52 -11.66 2.69
C PHE A 154 8.37 -12.26 3.50
N LYS A 155 8.60 -12.60 4.76
CA LYS A 155 7.55 -13.09 5.66
C LYS A 155 6.49 -12.04 6.04
N ALA A 156 6.68 -10.77 5.66
CA ALA A 156 5.68 -9.71 5.83
C ALA A 156 4.77 -9.55 4.61
N PHE A 157 5.14 -10.12 3.46
CA PHE A 157 4.28 -10.18 2.28
C PHE A 157 3.47 -11.47 2.30
N GLY A 158 2.24 -11.42 1.82
CA GLY A 158 1.37 -12.58 1.88
C GLY A 158 0.39 -12.66 0.73
N TYR A 159 -0.06 -13.89 0.48
CA TYR A 159 -1.12 -14.24 -0.43
C TYR A 159 -2.47 -13.92 0.21
N ILE A 160 -3.35 -13.30 -0.52
CA ILE A 160 -4.74 -13.05 -0.11
C ILE A 160 -5.65 -13.97 -0.90
N GLU A 161 -6.56 -14.62 -0.21
CA GLU A 161 -7.68 -15.33 -0.79
C GLU A 161 -8.98 -14.70 -0.32
N ALA A 162 -9.92 -14.48 -1.25
CA ALA A 162 -11.23 -13.90 -0.94
C ALA A 162 -12.30 -14.48 -1.85
N LYS A 163 -13.52 -14.62 -1.34
CA LYS A 163 -14.68 -15.12 -2.10
C LYS A 163 -15.50 -13.97 -2.67
N SER A 164 -15.73 -14.01 -3.98
CA SER A 164 -16.71 -13.21 -4.69
C SER A 164 -18.00 -13.99 -4.93
N LYS A 165 -18.96 -13.39 -5.60
CA LYS A 165 -20.20 -14.08 -6.03
C LYS A 165 -19.94 -15.15 -7.11
N THR A 166 -18.85 -15.02 -7.85
CA THR A 166 -18.52 -15.86 -9.01
C THR A 166 -17.45 -16.90 -8.72
N GLY A 167 -16.83 -16.86 -7.55
CA GLY A 167 -15.78 -17.81 -7.16
C GLY A 167 -14.79 -17.24 -6.15
N THR A 168 -13.73 -18.00 -5.92
CA THR A 168 -12.63 -17.57 -5.05
C THR A 168 -11.56 -16.88 -5.88
N GLY A 169 -11.13 -15.71 -5.43
CA GLY A 169 -10.10 -14.93 -6.07
C GLY A 169 -8.87 -14.74 -5.20
N SER A 170 -7.73 -14.47 -5.82
CA SER A 170 -6.47 -14.19 -5.12
C SER A 170 -5.88 -12.84 -5.46
N CYS A 171 -5.22 -12.27 -4.48
CA CYS A 171 -4.47 -11.03 -4.50
C CYS A 171 -3.20 -11.16 -3.66
N SER A 172 -2.49 -10.07 -3.54
CA SER A 172 -1.32 -9.89 -2.68
C SER A 172 -1.58 -8.85 -1.60
N GLY A 173 -0.83 -8.91 -0.50
CA GLY A 173 -0.88 -7.90 0.55
C GLY A 173 0.39 -7.86 1.37
N THR A 174 0.52 -6.82 2.19
CA THR A 174 1.73 -6.56 2.99
C THR A 174 1.36 -6.19 4.41
N LEU A 175 1.99 -6.85 5.39
CA LEU A 175 1.89 -6.45 6.80
C LEU A 175 2.54 -5.06 6.97
N ILE A 176 1.79 -4.12 7.51
CA ILE A 176 2.22 -2.76 7.85
C ILE A 176 1.95 -2.43 9.32
N GLY A 177 1.53 -3.40 10.09
CA GLY A 177 1.28 -3.32 11.54
C GLY A 177 1.06 -4.71 12.13
N PRO A 178 0.86 -4.80 13.46
CA PRO A 178 0.63 -6.09 14.13
C PRO A 178 -0.52 -6.90 13.53
N ARG A 179 -1.63 -6.24 13.22
CA ARG A 179 -2.84 -6.84 12.65
C ARG A 179 -3.26 -6.22 11.32
N THR A 180 -2.46 -5.30 10.78
CA THR A 180 -2.83 -4.47 9.64
C THR A 180 -2.12 -4.95 8.38
N VAL A 181 -2.91 -5.37 7.37
CA VAL A 181 -2.43 -5.71 6.03
C VAL A 181 -2.92 -4.66 5.06
N LEU A 182 -2.00 -4.10 4.28
CA LEU A 182 -2.28 -3.20 3.17
C LEU A 182 -2.50 -4.02 1.89
N THR A 183 -3.52 -3.67 1.12
CA THR A 183 -3.86 -4.29 -0.16
C THR A 183 -4.63 -3.30 -1.05
N ALA A 184 -5.14 -3.74 -2.20
CA ALA A 184 -6.03 -2.96 -3.06
C ALA A 184 -7.50 -3.08 -2.62
N ALA A 185 -8.30 -2.05 -2.87
CA ALA A 185 -9.73 -2.09 -2.54
C ALA A 185 -10.48 -3.12 -3.41
N HIS A 186 -10.11 -3.27 -4.69
CA HIS A 186 -10.72 -4.27 -5.57
C HIS A 186 -10.45 -5.73 -5.14
N CYS A 187 -9.46 -5.96 -4.28
CA CYS A 187 -9.24 -7.26 -3.63
C CYS A 187 -10.25 -7.54 -2.50
N LEU A 188 -11.02 -6.53 -2.08
CA LEU A 188 -11.97 -6.59 -0.97
C LEU A 188 -13.42 -6.26 -1.38
N TYR A 189 -13.58 -5.55 -2.50
CA TYR A 189 -14.88 -5.09 -3.01
C TYR A 189 -14.89 -5.11 -4.54
N SER A 190 -15.91 -5.72 -5.14
CA SER A 190 -16.12 -5.71 -6.58
C SER A 190 -17.19 -4.67 -6.96
N ASN A 191 -16.82 -3.66 -7.73
CA ASN A 191 -17.77 -2.69 -8.26
C ASN A 191 -18.70 -3.34 -9.30
N ASP A 192 -18.21 -4.25 -10.12
CA ASP A 192 -18.99 -4.92 -11.16
C ASP A 192 -20.02 -5.89 -10.56
N ASP A 193 -19.63 -6.67 -9.54
CA ASP A 193 -20.55 -7.55 -8.81
C ASP A 193 -21.36 -6.78 -7.75
N GLY A 194 -21.01 -5.51 -7.48
CA GLY A 194 -21.68 -4.63 -6.54
C GLY A 194 -21.62 -5.12 -5.10
N GLY A 195 -20.45 -5.57 -4.64
CA GLY A 195 -20.41 -6.07 -3.29
C GLY A 195 -19.04 -6.41 -2.72
N TRP A 196 -19.05 -6.60 -1.39
CA TRP A 196 -17.89 -7.04 -0.64
C TRP A 196 -17.52 -8.49 -0.99
N LEU A 197 -16.21 -8.72 -1.11
CA LEU A 197 -15.65 -10.05 -1.04
C LEU A 197 -15.72 -10.54 0.41
N THR A 198 -15.83 -11.85 0.58
CA THR A 198 -16.03 -12.51 1.88
C THR A 198 -14.96 -13.55 2.14
N ASP A 199 -14.95 -14.10 3.34
CA ASP A 199 -14.00 -15.16 3.75
C ASP A 199 -12.55 -14.78 3.40
N VAL A 200 -12.17 -13.52 3.70
CA VAL A 200 -10.86 -12.99 3.39
C VAL A 200 -9.80 -13.63 4.29
N LEU A 201 -8.80 -14.25 3.67
CA LEU A 201 -7.67 -14.88 4.32
C LEU A 201 -6.37 -14.22 3.87
N PHE A 202 -5.41 -14.15 4.77
CA PHE A 202 -4.05 -13.69 4.50
C PHE A 202 -3.05 -14.77 4.91
N ALA A 203 -2.21 -15.22 3.98
CA ALA A 203 -1.18 -16.24 4.20
C ALA A 203 0.21 -15.62 4.01
N PRO A 204 0.86 -15.14 5.09
CA PRO A 204 2.17 -14.52 5.02
C PRO A 204 3.25 -15.53 4.64
N GLY A 205 4.17 -15.12 3.78
CA GLY A 205 5.30 -15.94 3.36
C GLY A 205 4.92 -17.24 2.65
N LEU A 206 3.71 -17.32 2.06
CA LEU A 206 3.28 -18.52 1.33
C LEU A 206 4.30 -18.85 0.23
N ASN A 207 4.60 -20.14 0.07
CA ASN A 207 5.57 -20.66 -0.91
C ASN A 207 4.98 -21.85 -1.70
N GLY A 208 3.86 -21.58 -2.37
CA GLY A 208 3.01 -22.61 -2.95
C GLY A 208 2.00 -23.17 -1.94
N PHE A 209 0.92 -23.77 -2.45
CA PHE A 209 -0.18 -24.22 -1.56
C PHE A 209 0.21 -25.31 -0.57
N GLU A 210 1.32 -26.01 -0.80
CA GLU A 210 1.81 -27.07 0.09
C GLU A 210 2.77 -26.56 1.18
N ASP A 211 3.28 -25.30 1.08
CA ASP A 211 4.20 -24.69 2.07
C ASP A 211 3.66 -23.34 2.52
N ALA A 212 2.78 -23.35 3.51
CA ALA A 212 2.31 -22.18 4.23
C ALA A 212 3.05 -22.07 5.58
N PRO A 213 4.27 -21.51 5.60
CA PRO A 213 5.19 -21.65 6.74
C PRO A 213 4.67 -20.98 8.02
N PHE A 214 3.75 -20.03 7.88
CA PHE A 214 3.17 -19.29 8.99
C PHE A 214 1.65 -19.52 9.09
N GLY A 215 1.07 -20.41 8.27
CA GLY A 215 -0.37 -20.62 8.19
C GLY A 215 -1.12 -19.51 7.46
N ALA A 216 -2.43 -19.51 7.57
CA ALA A 216 -3.32 -18.48 7.03
C ALA A 216 -4.19 -17.88 8.15
N TYR A 217 -4.50 -16.60 8.04
CA TYR A 217 -5.18 -15.83 9.07
C TYR A 217 -6.43 -15.18 8.51
N ALA A 218 -7.54 -15.32 9.21
CA ALA A 218 -8.80 -14.71 8.81
C ALA A 218 -8.81 -13.21 9.10
N ALA A 219 -9.48 -12.47 8.22
CA ALA A 219 -9.80 -11.08 8.49
C ALA A 219 -10.86 -10.97 9.60
N GLU A 220 -10.62 -10.14 10.61
CA GLU A 220 -11.64 -9.66 11.53
C GLU A 220 -12.53 -8.62 10.85
N SER A 221 -11.91 -7.77 10.01
CA SER A 221 -12.62 -6.81 9.18
C SER A 221 -11.82 -6.42 7.94
N THR A 222 -12.52 -5.89 6.96
CA THR A 222 -11.95 -5.30 5.76
C THR A 222 -12.46 -3.89 5.59
N SER A 223 -11.59 -2.96 5.19
CA SER A 223 -11.92 -1.54 5.05
C SER A 223 -11.47 -1.01 3.70
N ILE A 224 -12.31 -0.18 3.08
CA ILE A 224 -12.02 0.59 1.87
C ILE A 224 -12.50 2.02 2.05
N VAL A 225 -12.09 2.93 1.20
CA VAL A 225 -12.67 4.27 1.16
C VAL A 225 -13.92 4.29 0.29
N GLU A 226 -14.91 5.07 0.69
CA GLU A 226 -16.22 5.15 0.02
C GLU A 226 -16.10 5.64 -1.43
N GLY A 227 -15.07 6.47 -1.72
CA GLY A 227 -14.79 6.95 -3.07
C GLY A 227 -14.55 5.83 -4.09
N PHE A 228 -14.03 4.67 -3.66
CA PHE A 228 -13.88 3.50 -4.52
C PHE A 228 -15.24 2.98 -5.04
N VAL A 229 -16.31 3.18 -4.28
CA VAL A 229 -17.67 2.75 -4.62
C VAL A 229 -18.45 3.86 -5.30
N THR A 230 -18.45 5.06 -4.70
CA THR A 230 -19.36 6.15 -5.14
C THR A 230 -18.89 6.88 -6.38
N ASN A 231 -17.58 6.84 -6.68
CA ASN A 231 -17.03 7.47 -7.88
C ASN A 231 -16.95 6.50 -9.09
N TYR A 232 -17.39 5.25 -8.94
CA TYR A 232 -17.41 4.29 -10.04
C TYR A 232 -18.44 4.69 -11.12
N GLN A 233 -17.94 4.90 -12.34
CA GLN A 233 -18.73 5.35 -13.48
C GLN A 233 -18.92 4.26 -14.55
N GLY A 234 -18.81 2.98 -14.17
CA GLY A 234 -18.92 1.85 -15.11
C GLY A 234 -17.60 1.50 -15.80
N PHE A 235 -16.50 2.15 -15.42
CA PHE A 235 -15.15 1.81 -15.85
C PHE A 235 -14.16 2.10 -14.71
N TYR A 236 -13.12 1.30 -14.67
CA TYR A 236 -12.23 1.28 -13.50
C TYR A 236 -11.36 2.54 -13.35
N GLY A 237 -10.93 3.15 -14.44
CA GLY A 237 -10.15 4.39 -14.41
C GLY A 237 -10.80 5.49 -13.57
N SER A 238 -12.14 5.46 -13.42
CA SER A 238 -12.88 6.41 -12.60
C SER A 238 -12.60 6.29 -11.09
N VAL A 239 -12.06 5.17 -10.62
CA VAL A 239 -11.84 4.89 -9.18
C VAL A 239 -10.40 4.59 -8.81
N VAL A 240 -9.47 4.68 -9.74
CA VAL A 240 -8.03 4.47 -9.53
C VAL A 240 -7.48 5.18 -8.28
N PRO A 241 -7.80 6.46 -8.01
CA PRO A 241 -7.27 7.15 -6.83
C PRO A 241 -7.73 6.57 -5.49
N TRP A 242 -8.82 5.80 -5.48
CA TRP A 242 -9.44 5.26 -4.27
C TRP A 242 -9.25 3.76 -4.08
N ASP A 243 -8.44 3.11 -4.92
CA ASP A 243 -8.24 1.66 -4.86
C ASP A 243 -7.20 1.23 -3.83
N LEU A 244 -7.43 1.61 -2.58
CA LEU A 244 -6.63 1.17 -1.43
C LEU A 244 -7.53 0.46 -0.43
N GLY A 245 -7.09 -0.70 0.05
CA GLY A 245 -7.79 -1.54 1.00
C GLY A 245 -6.93 -1.91 2.21
N ILE A 246 -7.59 -2.10 3.36
CA ILE A 246 -6.98 -2.53 4.61
C ILE A 246 -7.69 -3.78 5.10
N ILE A 247 -6.92 -4.80 5.47
CA ILE A 247 -7.41 -5.96 6.21
C ILE A 247 -6.94 -5.82 7.65
N THR A 248 -7.86 -5.90 8.60
CA THR A 248 -7.52 -6.09 10.01
C THR A 248 -7.61 -7.59 10.31
N LEU A 249 -6.50 -8.20 10.67
CA LEU A 249 -6.43 -9.63 11.01
C LEU A 249 -7.03 -9.88 12.39
N ALA A 250 -7.59 -11.07 12.59
CA ALA A 250 -8.07 -11.51 13.89
C ALA A 250 -6.93 -11.65 14.92
N GLU A 251 -5.71 -11.89 14.47
CA GLU A 251 -4.53 -12.14 15.32
C GLU A 251 -3.39 -11.15 15.02
N PRO A 252 -2.54 -10.80 16.01
CA PRO A 252 -1.43 -9.86 15.85
C PRO A 252 -0.20 -10.55 15.23
N VAL A 253 -0.33 -11.02 14.01
CA VAL A 253 0.67 -11.79 13.26
C VAL A 253 1.97 -11.01 13.07
N GLY A 254 1.85 -9.70 12.86
CA GLY A 254 2.99 -8.82 12.67
C GLY A 254 3.94 -8.77 13.87
N ASP A 255 3.45 -8.95 15.11
CA ASP A 255 4.31 -8.97 16.30
C ASP A 255 5.39 -10.06 16.23
N THR A 256 5.11 -11.14 15.52
CA THR A 256 6.07 -12.25 15.31
C THR A 256 6.81 -12.12 13.99
N LEU A 257 6.12 -11.70 12.93
CA LEU A 257 6.69 -11.68 11.59
C LEU A 257 7.40 -10.36 11.25
N GLY A 258 7.06 -9.26 11.93
CA GLY A 258 7.45 -7.91 11.56
C GLY A 258 6.55 -7.35 10.45
N TRP A 259 6.73 -6.09 10.14
CA TRP A 259 5.99 -5.36 9.12
C TRP A 259 6.85 -4.29 8.47
N LEU A 260 6.44 -3.80 7.30
CA LEU A 260 7.10 -2.71 6.60
C LEU A 260 6.59 -1.36 7.13
N GLY A 261 7.49 -0.37 7.16
CA GLY A 261 7.10 1.02 7.35
C GLY A 261 6.35 1.57 6.13
N TYR A 262 5.67 2.69 6.30
CA TYR A 262 5.00 3.40 5.21
C TYR A 262 5.10 4.91 5.41
N SER A 263 5.11 5.67 4.31
CA SER A 263 5.21 7.13 4.37
C SER A 263 4.64 7.78 3.10
N ASN A 264 4.23 9.04 3.22
CA ASN A 264 3.72 9.83 2.11
C ASN A 264 4.81 10.50 1.27
N TYR A 265 6.04 10.65 1.71
CA TYR A 265 7.10 11.40 1.02
C TYR A 265 6.56 12.53 0.13
N ASP A 266 6.29 13.71 0.70
CA ASP A 266 5.63 14.84 0.01
C ASP A 266 6.28 15.22 -1.33
N GLY A 267 7.55 14.95 -1.49
CA GLY A 267 8.28 15.18 -2.72
C GLY A 267 8.81 13.91 -3.36
N LEU A 268 8.01 12.82 -3.37
CA LEU A 268 8.44 11.59 -4.01
C LEU A 268 8.88 11.85 -5.46
N GLY A 269 10.18 11.70 -5.69
CA GLY A 269 10.83 11.89 -6.99
C GLY A 269 11.19 10.56 -7.64
N ASP A 270 12.39 10.49 -8.24
CA ASP A 270 12.92 9.23 -8.78
C ASP A 270 13.23 8.25 -7.63
N PHE A 271 12.88 6.98 -7.80
CA PHE A 271 13.22 5.94 -6.83
C PHE A 271 13.22 4.54 -7.48
N THR A 272 13.94 3.60 -6.86
CA THR A 272 13.85 2.18 -7.22
C THR A 272 12.65 1.57 -6.51
N ALA A 273 11.66 1.16 -7.28
CA ALA A 273 10.48 0.45 -6.80
C ALA A 273 10.79 -1.04 -6.66
N ASN A 274 10.28 -1.62 -5.58
CA ASN A 274 10.25 -3.07 -5.37
C ASN A 274 8.80 -3.50 -5.16
N ILE A 275 8.37 -4.54 -5.86
CA ILE A 275 7.03 -5.09 -5.78
C ILE A 275 7.16 -6.57 -5.49
N VAL A 276 6.61 -7.02 -4.37
CA VAL A 276 6.63 -8.43 -3.96
C VAL A 276 5.21 -8.94 -3.85
N GLY A 277 4.90 -10.00 -4.56
CA GLY A 277 3.54 -10.54 -4.58
C GLY A 277 3.45 -11.93 -5.22
N TYR A 278 2.23 -12.29 -5.59
CA TYR A 278 1.84 -13.63 -6.02
C TYR A 278 1.18 -13.59 -7.41
N PRO A 279 1.97 -13.40 -8.48
CA PRO A 279 1.44 -13.36 -9.84
C PRO A 279 0.90 -14.73 -10.27
N GLY A 280 -0.25 -14.71 -10.93
CA GLY A 280 -1.00 -15.93 -11.27
C GLY A 280 -0.57 -16.62 -12.56
N ASP A 281 0.41 -16.08 -13.28
CA ASP A 281 0.99 -16.68 -14.50
C ASP A 281 2.13 -17.64 -14.21
N LYS A 282 2.50 -17.80 -12.94
CA LYS A 282 3.62 -18.65 -12.54
C LYS A 282 3.16 -20.07 -12.21
N ASP A 283 3.98 -21.04 -12.60
CA ASP A 283 3.77 -22.45 -12.32
C ASP A 283 4.99 -23.04 -11.57
N PRO A 284 4.79 -23.63 -10.39
CA PRO A 284 3.52 -23.79 -9.67
C PRO A 284 2.94 -22.46 -9.16
N PRO A 285 1.59 -22.41 -8.93
CA PRO A 285 0.91 -21.20 -8.48
C PRO A 285 1.23 -20.87 -7.02
N ALA A 286 0.85 -19.65 -6.59
CA ALA A 286 1.00 -19.16 -5.22
C ALA A 286 2.46 -19.15 -4.72
N LEU A 287 3.41 -19.00 -5.62
CA LEU A 287 4.80 -18.69 -5.29
C LEU A 287 5.01 -17.18 -5.22
N MET A 288 5.87 -16.76 -4.32
CA MET A 288 6.23 -15.35 -4.15
C MET A 288 7.27 -14.94 -5.18
N TRP A 289 7.02 -13.82 -5.86
CA TRP A 289 7.89 -13.24 -6.86
C TRP A 289 8.14 -11.76 -6.58
N ARG A 290 9.28 -11.27 -7.02
CA ARG A 290 9.67 -9.86 -6.95
C ARG A 290 9.84 -9.29 -8.35
N ALA A 291 9.36 -8.08 -8.56
CA ALA A 291 9.73 -7.18 -9.65
C ALA A 291 10.47 -5.97 -9.09
N THR A 292 11.40 -5.40 -9.86
CA THR A 292 12.14 -4.19 -9.49
C THR A 292 12.34 -3.32 -10.71
N CYS A 293 12.02 -2.03 -10.62
CA CYS A 293 12.19 -1.07 -11.70
C CYS A 293 12.45 0.35 -11.15
N GLU A 294 12.81 1.27 -12.05
CA GLU A 294 12.99 2.67 -11.71
C GLU A 294 11.69 3.43 -11.94
N VAL A 295 11.19 4.11 -10.94
CA VAL A 295 10.11 5.10 -11.07
C VAL A 295 10.73 6.46 -11.26
N VAL A 296 10.36 7.15 -12.34
CA VAL A 296 10.82 8.52 -12.60
C VAL A 296 9.81 9.54 -12.09
N ALA A 297 10.30 10.67 -11.58
CA ALA A 297 9.47 11.71 -10.98
C ALA A 297 8.35 12.23 -11.91
N GLU A 298 8.57 12.19 -13.23
CA GLU A 298 7.59 12.59 -14.23
C GLU A 298 6.32 11.71 -14.21
N ASN A 299 6.44 10.47 -13.79
CA ASN A 299 5.35 9.51 -13.68
C ASN A 299 4.67 9.53 -12.30
N VAL A 300 5.11 10.41 -11.38
CA VAL A 300 4.57 10.49 -10.01
C VAL A 300 3.54 11.62 -9.94
N GLY A 301 2.27 11.23 -9.85
CA GLY A 301 1.14 12.13 -9.59
C GLY A 301 0.91 12.38 -8.09
N THR A 302 -0.13 13.13 -7.77
CA THR A 302 -0.55 13.39 -6.38
C THR A 302 -1.22 12.19 -5.74
N GLU A 303 -1.96 11.38 -6.50
CA GLU A 303 -2.81 10.29 -6.04
C GLU A 303 -2.33 8.92 -6.51
N ASN A 304 -1.59 8.87 -7.62
CA ASN A 304 -1.07 7.66 -8.23
C ASN A 304 0.27 7.89 -8.92
N PHE A 305 0.95 6.83 -9.29
CA PHE A 305 2.12 6.87 -10.15
C PHE A 305 2.19 5.66 -11.07
N GLY A 306 2.78 5.88 -12.23
CA GLY A 306 3.01 4.85 -13.24
C GLY A 306 4.44 4.29 -13.17
N TYR A 307 4.62 3.03 -13.53
CA TYR A 307 5.91 2.36 -13.58
C TYR A 307 5.87 1.15 -14.53
N ASP A 308 7.04 0.66 -14.83
CA ASP A 308 7.24 -0.43 -15.77
C ASP A 308 7.75 -1.75 -15.15
N CYS A 309 7.65 -1.93 -13.83
CA CYS A 309 7.91 -3.24 -13.22
C CYS A 309 6.91 -4.30 -13.72
N ASP A 310 7.40 -5.51 -13.97
CA ASP A 310 6.55 -6.63 -14.36
C ASP A 310 5.54 -7.00 -13.28
N THR A 311 4.26 -6.95 -13.61
CA THR A 311 3.19 -7.49 -12.77
C THR A 311 2.25 -8.39 -13.58
N TYR A 312 1.37 -9.10 -12.89
CA TYR A 312 0.38 -9.98 -13.51
C TYR A 312 -0.82 -10.11 -12.57
N PRO A 313 -2.04 -10.43 -13.06
CA PRO A 313 -3.19 -10.76 -12.21
C PRO A 313 -2.79 -11.62 -11.01
N GLY A 314 -3.19 -11.21 -9.80
CA GLY A 314 -2.73 -11.78 -8.53
C GLY A 314 -1.68 -10.93 -7.81
N SER A 315 -0.88 -10.11 -8.54
CA SER A 315 -0.01 -9.08 -7.93
C SER A 315 -0.77 -7.87 -7.39
N SER A 316 -2.06 -7.74 -7.70
CA SER A 316 -2.95 -6.71 -7.16
C SER A 316 -2.86 -6.64 -5.64
N GLY A 317 -2.71 -5.44 -5.06
CA GLY A 317 -2.55 -5.24 -3.64
C GLY A 317 -1.12 -5.40 -3.12
N SER A 318 -0.15 -5.80 -3.98
CA SER A 318 1.26 -5.74 -3.61
C SER A 318 1.65 -4.32 -3.24
N SER A 319 2.39 -4.16 -2.13
CA SER A 319 2.99 -2.87 -1.82
C SER A 319 4.11 -2.55 -2.80
N VAL A 320 4.11 -1.31 -3.29
CA VAL A 320 5.26 -0.71 -3.95
C VAL A 320 6.10 -0.05 -2.86
N TYR A 321 7.30 -0.56 -2.62
CA TYR A 321 8.17 -0.02 -1.58
C TYR A 321 9.53 0.37 -2.13
N ALA A 322 10.16 1.33 -1.46
CA ALA A 322 11.53 1.73 -1.66
C ALA A 322 12.38 1.38 -0.44
N TYR A 323 13.67 1.22 -0.62
CA TYR A 323 14.62 1.18 0.49
C TYR A 323 15.12 2.59 0.77
N ASP A 324 14.87 3.08 1.98
CA ASP A 324 15.35 4.38 2.44
C ASP A 324 16.70 4.19 3.14
N GLU A 325 17.78 4.58 2.46
CA GLU A 325 19.16 4.46 2.96
C GLU A 325 19.40 5.30 4.21
N GLY A 326 18.77 6.48 4.30
CA GLY A 326 18.89 7.35 5.47
C GLY A 326 18.31 6.73 6.72
N LEU A 327 17.18 6.04 6.57
CA LEU A 327 16.48 5.36 7.65
C LEU A 327 16.89 3.89 7.81
N LYS A 328 17.60 3.32 6.83
CA LYS A 328 17.92 1.89 6.74
C LYS A 328 16.66 1.02 6.81
N GLN A 329 15.60 1.44 6.13
CA GLN A 329 14.28 0.81 6.21
C GLN A 329 13.61 0.68 4.84
N ARG A 330 12.75 -0.32 4.73
CA ARG A 330 11.83 -0.49 3.61
C ARG A 330 10.57 0.30 3.90
N VAL A 331 10.23 1.21 3.01
CA VAL A 331 9.10 2.13 3.19
C VAL A 331 8.13 1.96 2.03
N VAL A 332 6.91 1.55 2.34
CA VAL A 332 5.83 1.48 1.36
C VAL A 332 5.41 2.89 0.96
N VAL A 333 5.38 3.13 -0.35
CA VAL A 333 5.02 4.43 -0.96
C VAL A 333 3.77 4.33 -1.82
N GLY A 334 3.31 3.12 -2.12
CA GLY A 334 2.11 2.88 -2.93
C GLY A 334 1.63 1.43 -2.89
N VAL A 335 0.52 1.19 -3.57
CA VAL A 335 -0.13 -0.12 -3.73
C VAL A 335 -0.36 -0.39 -5.21
N ASN A 336 0.16 -1.50 -5.73
CA ASN A 336 -0.08 -1.96 -7.09
C ASN A 336 -1.55 -2.30 -7.31
N ILE A 337 -2.19 -1.68 -8.32
CA ILE A 337 -3.65 -1.78 -8.48
C ILE A 337 -4.10 -2.10 -9.90
N ALA A 338 -3.39 -1.65 -10.92
CA ALA A 338 -3.88 -1.74 -12.28
C ALA A 338 -2.76 -1.94 -13.30
N GLU A 339 -3.11 -2.50 -14.43
CA GLU A 339 -2.23 -2.76 -15.55
C GLU A 339 -2.76 -2.06 -16.80
N SER A 340 -1.86 -1.49 -17.60
CA SER A 340 -2.14 -1.00 -18.95
C SER A 340 -1.12 -1.59 -19.94
N PRO A 341 -1.34 -1.45 -21.25
CA PRO A 341 -0.36 -1.88 -22.25
C PRO A 341 0.98 -1.13 -22.18
N GLU A 342 1.01 0.04 -21.54
CA GLU A 342 2.16 0.95 -21.54
C GLU A 342 2.85 1.03 -20.18
N TYR A 343 2.09 0.88 -19.08
CA TYR A 343 2.60 0.97 -17.71
C TYR A 343 1.61 0.35 -16.71
N ASN A 344 2.14 -0.03 -15.57
CA ASN A 344 1.37 -0.41 -14.40
C ASN A 344 1.14 0.80 -13.49
N THR A 345 0.10 0.75 -12.67
CA THR A 345 -0.30 1.87 -11.83
C THR A 345 -0.38 1.47 -10.36
N ALA A 346 0.15 2.34 -9.49
CA ALA A 346 -0.07 2.25 -8.05
C ALA A 346 -0.86 3.44 -7.53
N VAL A 347 -1.73 3.21 -6.53
CA VAL A 347 -2.19 4.27 -5.64
C VAL A 347 -1.00 4.75 -4.84
N ARG A 348 -0.75 6.06 -4.84
CA ARG A 348 0.29 6.68 -4.04
C ARG A 348 -0.17 6.86 -2.59
N LEU A 349 0.70 6.53 -1.63
CA LEU A 349 0.48 6.92 -0.25
C LEU A 349 0.78 8.43 -0.11
N ASN A 350 -0.24 9.26 -0.23
CA ASN A 350 -0.19 10.68 0.10
C ASN A 350 -0.52 10.92 1.58
N ALA A 351 -0.55 12.17 2.04
CA ALA A 351 -0.79 12.47 3.45
C ALA A 351 -2.15 11.98 3.94
N SER A 352 -3.18 12.06 3.08
CA SER A 352 -4.53 11.58 3.37
C SER A 352 -4.56 10.08 3.59
N TYR A 353 -3.88 9.29 2.76
CA TYR A 353 -3.80 7.84 2.93
C TYR A 353 -2.98 7.42 4.14
N VAL A 354 -1.88 8.11 4.43
CA VAL A 354 -1.10 7.84 5.66
C VAL A 354 -1.95 8.10 6.90
N ALA A 355 -2.71 9.20 6.95
CA ALA A 355 -3.61 9.49 8.05
C ALA A 355 -4.76 8.46 8.16
N LEU A 356 -5.31 8.02 7.02
CA LEU A 356 -6.32 6.96 6.97
C LEU A 356 -5.78 5.65 7.53
N ILE A 357 -4.61 5.21 7.07
CA ILE A 357 -3.95 3.99 7.56
C ILE A 357 -3.72 4.09 9.07
N ASN A 358 -3.20 5.24 9.57
CA ASN A 358 -2.99 5.47 11.00
C ASN A 358 -4.29 5.35 11.80
N SER A 359 -5.43 5.78 11.26
CA SER A 359 -6.73 5.68 11.91
C SER A 359 -7.24 4.24 12.02
N LEU A 360 -6.82 3.37 11.11
CA LEU A 360 -7.21 1.96 11.01
C LEU A 360 -6.13 1.00 11.57
N TRP A 361 -4.95 1.52 11.88
CA TRP A 361 -3.81 0.72 12.31
C TRP A 361 -4.09 -0.01 13.64
N LYS A 362 -3.83 -1.32 13.68
CA LYS A 362 -4.07 -2.21 14.83
C LYS A 362 -2.86 -3.08 15.11
#